data_9ea7fb1fd4dfc74daffd5a2a6f5135df
#
_entry.id   9ea7fb1fd4dfc74daffd5a2a6f5135df
#
_cell.length_a   1.000
_cell.length_b   1.000
_cell.length_c   1.000
_cell.angle_alpha   90.00
_cell.angle_beta   90.00
_cell.angle_gamma   90.00
#
_symmetry.space_group_name_H-M   'P 1'
#
loop_
_entity.id
_entity.type
_entity.pdbx_description
1 polymer ?
#
loop_
_entity_poly.entity_id
_entity_poly.type
_entity_poly.pdbx_seq_one_letter_code
_entity_poly.pdbx_strand_id
1 'polypeptide(L)'
;MLTIKDLSVRYPNGTPAIESLSLEIDDGEFVTVVGPSGCGKSTLLRAAAGLVPPTTGTVSLGTQDIGFAFQDPTLLPWRSVLRNVELVAELRGVSKPDRRRMALAALEKVGLADAAQQKPRTLSGGMRMRVSLARTLATQPSLMLFDEPFGAVDELTRNRLCDDLMALYAAERFSGLLVTHSIAEAVYLGRRVLVMSGRPGRLVGEVEVPLDYARNPSIRFDPVFADLTAKVYSLLEAS
;
A
#
# COMPACT_ATOMS: atom_id res chain seq x y z
N MET A 1 -12.11 -10.21 -2.49
CA MET A 1 -11.75 -9.38 -1.32
C MET A 1 -12.26 -7.95 -1.40
N LEU A 2 -11.93 -7.17 -2.42
CA LEU A 2 -12.43 -5.80 -2.67
C LEU A 2 -13.03 -5.74 -4.06
N THR A 3 -14.25 -5.19 -4.18
CA THR A 3 -14.92 -4.95 -5.46
C THR A 3 -15.35 -3.49 -5.53
N ILE A 4 -14.91 -2.78 -6.55
CA ILE A 4 -15.29 -1.40 -6.86
C ILE A 4 -15.99 -1.41 -8.22
N LYS A 5 -17.21 -0.85 -8.31
CA LYS A 5 -18.00 -0.79 -9.55
C LYS A 5 -18.41 0.64 -9.85
N ASP A 6 -18.02 1.13 -11.04
CA ASP A 6 -18.37 2.44 -11.60
C ASP A 6 -18.16 3.61 -10.63
N LEU A 7 -17.08 3.52 -9.83
CA LEU A 7 -16.74 4.51 -8.80
C LEU A 7 -16.49 5.87 -9.44
N SER A 8 -17.25 6.85 -9.00
CA SER A 8 -16.91 8.25 -9.22
C SER A 8 -16.84 8.97 -7.90
N VAL A 9 -15.84 9.84 -7.75
CA VAL A 9 -15.64 10.68 -6.56
C VAL A 9 -15.47 12.13 -7.00
N ARG A 10 -16.32 13.00 -6.47
CA ARG A 10 -16.23 14.45 -6.65
C ARG A 10 -16.13 15.13 -5.30
N TYR A 11 -15.15 16.00 -5.15
CA TYR A 11 -14.97 16.78 -3.92
C TYR A 11 -16.07 17.84 -3.73
N PRO A 12 -16.29 18.34 -2.49
CA PRO A 12 -17.33 19.35 -2.21
C PRO A 12 -17.20 20.64 -3.02
N ASN A 13 -15.97 20.98 -3.46
CA ASN A 13 -15.73 22.12 -4.36
C ASN A 13 -16.06 21.84 -5.84
N GLY A 14 -16.70 20.70 -6.15
CA GLY A 14 -17.08 20.31 -7.50
C GLY A 14 -15.97 19.63 -8.32
N THR A 15 -14.74 19.55 -7.82
CA THR A 15 -13.61 18.96 -8.56
C THR A 15 -13.77 17.45 -8.70
N PRO A 16 -13.83 16.89 -9.94
CA PRO A 16 -13.85 15.45 -10.14
C PRO A 16 -12.46 14.87 -9.84
N ALA A 17 -12.39 13.86 -8.96
CA ALA A 17 -11.17 13.15 -8.63
C ALA A 17 -11.06 11.83 -9.38
N ILE A 18 -12.16 11.06 -9.43
CA ILE A 18 -12.27 9.76 -10.10
C ILE A 18 -13.54 9.75 -10.90
N GLU A 19 -13.55 9.10 -12.07
CA GLU A 19 -14.70 8.97 -12.93
C GLU A 19 -14.83 7.57 -13.50
N SER A 20 -15.94 6.89 -13.15
CA SER A 20 -16.34 5.55 -13.63
C SER A 20 -15.22 4.50 -13.57
N LEU A 21 -14.59 4.36 -12.39
CA LEU A 21 -13.51 3.40 -12.19
C LEU A 21 -14.07 2.11 -11.61
N SER A 22 -13.74 0.97 -12.24
CA SER A 22 -14.08 -0.36 -11.73
C SER A 22 -12.81 -1.19 -11.57
N LEU A 23 -12.69 -1.91 -10.44
CA LEU A 23 -11.62 -2.85 -10.17
C LEU A 23 -12.07 -3.92 -9.18
N GLU A 24 -11.46 -5.09 -9.27
CA GLU A 24 -11.64 -6.19 -8.32
C GLU A 24 -10.28 -6.67 -7.84
N ILE A 25 -10.22 -7.06 -6.57
CA ILE A 25 -9.03 -7.67 -5.94
C ILE A 25 -9.48 -8.93 -5.26
N ASP A 26 -8.90 -10.04 -5.66
CA ASP A 26 -9.16 -11.35 -5.08
C ASP A 26 -8.47 -11.53 -3.72
N ASP A 27 -8.89 -12.57 -3.00
CA ASP A 27 -8.26 -12.93 -1.73
C ASP A 27 -6.80 -13.36 -1.97
N GLY A 28 -5.89 -12.75 -1.21
CA GLY A 28 -4.45 -12.97 -1.33
C GLY A 28 -3.82 -12.36 -2.60
N GLU A 29 -4.52 -11.53 -3.34
CA GLU A 29 -3.97 -10.84 -4.50
C GLU A 29 -3.33 -9.50 -4.13
N PHE A 30 -2.18 -9.17 -4.75
CA PHE A 30 -1.52 -7.88 -4.61
C PHE A 30 -1.61 -7.11 -5.93
N VAL A 31 -2.44 -6.07 -5.94
CA VAL A 31 -2.67 -5.19 -7.09
C VAL A 31 -1.98 -3.85 -6.86
N THR A 32 -1.35 -3.33 -7.90
CA THR A 32 -0.74 -2.00 -7.86
C THR A 32 -1.43 -1.06 -8.84
N VAL A 33 -1.49 0.21 -8.48
CA VAL A 33 -2.05 1.28 -9.31
C VAL A 33 -0.98 2.33 -9.53
N VAL A 34 -0.68 2.62 -10.78
CA VAL A 34 0.27 3.66 -11.18
C VAL A 34 -0.46 4.75 -11.97
N GLY A 35 0.01 5.98 -11.82
CA GLY A 35 -0.57 7.13 -12.54
C GLY A 35 0.10 8.44 -12.14
N PRO A 36 -0.11 9.53 -12.91
CA PRO A 36 0.51 10.82 -12.64
C PRO A 36 0.11 11.39 -11.27
N SER A 37 0.89 12.34 -10.77
CA SER A 37 0.56 13.02 -9.51
C SER A 37 -0.77 13.74 -9.61
N GLY A 38 -1.61 13.61 -8.56
CA GLY A 38 -2.92 14.26 -8.51
C GLY A 38 -4.02 13.61 -9.35
N CYS A 39 -3.79 12.46 -9.99
CA CYS A 39 -4.82 11.77 -10.79
C CYS A 39 -5.94 11.10 -9.96
N GLY A 40 -5.83 11.02 -8.63
CA GLY A 40 -6.88 10.44 -7.78
C GLY A 40 -6.51 9.12 -7.09
N LYS A 41 -5.26 8.64 -7.17
CA LYS A 41 -4.80 7.38 -6.55
C LYS A 41 -5.10 7.31 -5.04
N SER A 42 -4.71 8.35 -4.29
CA SER A 42 -5.02 8.42 -2.84
C SER A 42 -6.53 8.52 -2.57
N THR A 43 -7.29 9.12 -3.49
CA THR A 43 -8.76 9.17 -3.40
C THR A 43 -9.36 7.78 -3.59
N LEU A 44 -8.83 6.99 -4.53
CA LEU A 44 -9.22 5.59 -4.73
C LEU A 44 -9.01 4.77 -3.45
N LEU A 45 -7.81 4.86 -2.85
CA LEU A 45 -7.52 4.17 -1.58
C LEU A 45 -8.44 4.60 -0.45
N ARG A 46 -8.70 5.90 -0.31
CA ARG A 46 -9.60 6.43 0.72
C ARG A 46 -11.04 5.98 0.50
N ALA A 47 -11.49 5.91 -0.75
CA ALA A 47 -12.81 5.35 -1.09
C ALA A 47 -12.86 3.85 -0.77
N ALA A 48 -11.81 3.08 -1.13
CA ALA A 48 -11.68 1.67 -0.77
C ALA A 48 -11.69 1.44 0.75
N ALA A 49 -11.09 2.35 1.53
CA ALA A 49 -11.11 2.29 3.00
C ALA A 49 -12.42 2.80 3.64
N GLY A 50 -13.40 3.27 2.86
CA GLY A 50 -14.62 3.89 3.39
C GLY A 50 -14.42 5.27 4.02
N LEU A 51 -13.25 5.90 3.82
CA LEU A 51 -12.91 7.23 4.36
C LEU A 51 -13.46 8.38 3.50
N VAL A 52 -13.77 8.10 2.24
CA VAL A 52 -14.40 9.04 1.30
C VAL A 52 -15.59 8.32 0.66
N PRO A 53 -16.81 8.85 0.79
CA PRO A 53 -17.97 8.23 0.17
C PRO A 53 -17.92 8.38 -1.36
N PRO A 54 -18.35 7.36 -2.11
CA PRO A 54 -18.61 7.49 -3.55
C PRO A 54 -19.63 8.60 -3.85
N THR A 55 -19.42 9.34 -4.94
CA THR A 55 -20.47 10.20 -5.52
C THR A 55 -21.45 9.34 -6.31
N THR A 56 -20.93 8.37 -7.07
CA THR A 56 -21.70 7.31 -7.76
C THR A 56 -20.90 6.01 -7.73
N GLY A 57 -21.55 4.90 -8.03
CA GLY A 57 -20.95 3.58 -7.97
C GLY A 57 -20.94 2.98 -6.58
N THR A 58 -20.26 1.85 -6.44
CA THR A 58 -20.24 1.09 -5.17
C THR A 58 -18.83 0.61 -4.84
N VAL A 59 -18.54 0.52 -3.53
CA VAL A 59 -17.37 -0.13 -2.98
C VAL A 59 -17.85 -1.21 -2.03
N SER A 60 -17.48 -2.44 -2.29
CA SER A 60 -17.83 -3.62 -1.49
C SER A 60 -16.57 -4.27 -0.95
N LEU A 61 -16.52 -4.50 0.35
CA LEU A 61 -15.41 -5.14 1.05
C LEU A 61 -15.88 -6.48 1.60
N GLY A 62 -15.15 -7.54 1.31
CA GLY A 62 -15.34 -8.87 1.89
C GLY A 62 -14.81 -9.01 3.33
N THR A 63 -14.24 -7.94 3.88
CA THR A 63 -13.67 -7.90 5.23
C THR A 63 -13.83 -6.52 5.86
N GLN A 64 -13.87 -6.48 7.20
CA GLN A 64 -13.76 -5.24 7.98
C GLN A 64 -12.33 -5.02 8.52
N ASP A 65 -11.45 -6.03 8.38
CA ASP A 65 -10.07 -5.95 8.85
C ASP A 65 -9.17 -5.36 7.76
N ILE A 66 -9.17 -4.03 7.70
CA ILE A 66 -8.37 -3.25 6.76
C ILE A 66 -7.19 -2.63 7.49
N GLY A 67 -6.01 -2.76 6.88
CA GLY A 67 -4.80 -2.03 7.26
C GLY A 67 -4.53 -0.90 6.28
N PHE A 68 -4.20 0.30 6.77
CA PHE A 68 -3.86 1.44 5.92
C PHE A 68 -2.45 1.96 6.26
N ALA A 69 -1.55 1.92 5.29
CA ALA A 69 -0.21 2.50 5.36
C ALA A 69 -0.17 3.80 4.55
N PHE A 70 -0.03 4.91 5.24
CA PHE A 70 0.02 6.26 4.64
C PHE A 70 1.41 6.57 4.10
N GLN A 71 1.49 7.51 3.17
CA GLN A 71 2.73 8.07 2.62
C GLN A 71 3.64 8.65 3.71
N ASP A 72 3.07 9.41 4.66
CA ASP A 72 3.76 9.77 5.89
C ASP A 72 3.52 8.67 6.93
N PRO A 73 4.56 8.14 7.59
CA PRO A 73 4.43 7.14 8.64
C PRO A 73 3.51 7.53 9.80
N THR A 74 3.23 8.84 9.98
CA THR A 74 2.31 9.39 11.01
C THR A 74 2.51 8.79 12.40
N LEU A 75 3.77 8.57 12.78
CA LEU A 75 4.11 8.03 14.09
C LEU A 75 3.90 9.09 15.17
N LEU A 76 3.33 8.69 16.31
CA LEU A 76 3.13 9.56 17.46
C LEU A 76 4.50 9.81 18.14
N PRO A 77 5.04 11.05 18.07
CA PRO A 77 6.43 11.32 18.47
C PRO A 77 6.67 11.15 19.98
N TRP A 78 5.62 11.25 20.79
CA TRP A 78 5.67 11.03 22.25
C TRP A 78 5.59 9.56 22.67
N ARG A 79 5.18 8.64 21.76
CA ARG A 79 5.16 7.19 22.00
C ARG A 79 6.48 6.55 21.56
N SER A 80 6.89 5.45 22.22
CA SER A 80 7.95 4.59 21.70
C SER A 80 7.51 3.87 20.42
N VAL A 81 8.46 3.25 19.71
CA VAL A 81 8.18 2.39 18.56
C VAL A 81 7.14 1.33 18.91
N LEU A 82 7.38 0.56 19.97
CA LEU A 82 6.44 -0.46 20.44
C LEU A 82 5.04 0.12 20.70
N ARG A 83 4.95 1.27 21.35
CA ARG A 83 3.67 1.91 21.66
C ARG A 83 2.97 2.48 20.42
N ASN A 84 3.71 2.83 19.38
CA ASN A 84 3.14 3.18 18.08
C ASN A 84 2.53 1.96 17.40
N VAL A 85 3.20 0.81 17.47
CA VAL A 85 2.70 -0.44 16.87
C VAL A 85 1.49 -0.99 17.65
N GLU A 86 1.49 -0.87 18.98
CA GLU A 86 0.35 -1.25 19.83
C GLU A 86 -0.93 -0.43 19.55
N LEU A 87 -0.81 0.74 18.92
CA LEU A 87 -1.88 1.75 18.86
C LEU A 87 -3.21 1.21 18.31
N VAL A 88 -3.19 0.52 17.17
CA VAL A 88 -4.43 0.04 16.52
C VAL A 88 -5.12 -1.02 17.39
N ALA A 89 -4.36 -1.96 17.93
CA ALA A 89 -4.89 -2.98 18.84
C ALA A 89 -5.41 -2.35 20.15
N GLU A 90 -4.75 -1.29 20.65
CA GLU A 90 -5.22 -0.52 21.81
C GLU A 90 -6.59 0.12 21.54
N LEU A 91 -6.77 0.76 20.38
CA LEU A 91 -8.06 1.39 19.98
C LEU A 91 -9.17 0.36 19.77
N ARG A 92 -8.83 -0.88 19.39
CA ARG A 92 -9.76 -2.01 19.27
C ARG A 92 -10.07 -2.68 20.61
N GLY A 93 -9.55 -2.17 21.74
CA GLY A 93 -9.82 -2.69 23.09
C GLY A 93 -9.05 -3.99 23.43
N VAL A 94 -8.03 -4.36 22.64
CA VAL A 94 -7.20 -5.55 22.92
C VAL A 94 -6.43 -5.38 24.23
N SER A 95 -6.36 -6.45 25.04
CA SER A 95 -5.68 -6.44 26.33
C SER A 95 -4.21 -6.01 26.22
N LYS A 96 -3.67 -5.38 27.26
CA LYS A 96 -2.28 -4.91 27.25
C LYS A 96 -1.23 -6.03 27.01
N PRO A 97 -1.34 -7.24 27.61
CA PRO A 97 -0.44 -8.34 27.28
C PRO A 97 -0.53 -8.78 25.82
N ASP A 98 -1.75 -8.90 25.29
CA ASP A 98 -1.96 -9.38 23.92
C ASP A 98 -1.47 -8.39 22.89
N ARG A 99 -1.85 -7.10 22.98
CA ARG A 99 -1.38 -6.08 22.04
C ARG A 99 0.14 -5.92 22.06
N ARG A 100 0.78 -6.11 23.24
CA ARG A 100 2.23 -6.10 23.35
C ARG A 100 2.87 -7.28 22.62
N ARG A 101 2.30 -8.50 22.76
CA ARG A 101 2.73 -9.69 22.02
C ARG A 101 2.59 -9.48 20.50
N MET A 102 1.43 -9.00 20.05
CA MET A 102 1.17 -8.69 18.64
C MET A 102 2.16 -7.66 18.09
N ALA A 103 2.40 -6.59 18.83
CA ALA A 103 3.31 -5.53 18.41
C ALA A 103 4.78 -5.99 18.34
N LEU A 104 5.25 -6.80 19.29
CA LEU A 104 6.61 -7.35 19.26
C LEU A 104 6.78 -8.30 18.06
N ALA A 105 5.82 -9.19 17.82
CA ALA A 105 5.85 -10.08 16.65
C ALA A 105 5.86 -9.28 15.33
N ALA A 106 5.07 -8.20 15.23
CA ALA A 106 5.07 -7.35 14.05
C ALA A 106 6.41 -6.59 13.86
N LEU A 107 7.03 -6.14 14.96
CA LEU A 107 8.36 -5.50 14.89
C LEU A 107 9.46 -6.48 14.49
N GLU A 108 9.36 -7.73 14.90
CA GLU A 108 10.30 -8.78 14.50
C GLU A 108 10.22 -9.04 12.98
N LYS A 109 8.99 -9.11 12.41
CA LYS A 109 8.76 -9.29 10.96
C LYS A 109 9.38 -8.18 10.10
N VAL A 110 9.50 -6.96 10.63
CA VAL A 110 10.12 -5.82 9.91
C VAL A 110 11.57 -5.55 10.35
N GLY A 111 12.18 -6.42 11.17
CA GLY A 111 13.57 -6.32 11.61
C GLY A 111 13.84 -5.15 12.56
N LEU A 112 12.87 -4.77 13.40
CA LEU A 112 12.97 -3.63 14.32
C LEU A 112 12.69 -3.99 15.79
N ALA A 113 12.84 -5.25 16.18
CA ALA A 113 12.65 -5.70 17.56
C ALA A 113 13.55 -4.92 18.54
N ASP A 114 14.82 -4.71 18.19
CA ASP A 114 15.80 -4.00 19.04
C ASP A 114 15.48 -2.49 19.17
N ALA A 115 14.70 -1.93 18.24
CA ALA A 115 14.29 -0.52 18.27
C ALA A 115 13.02 -0.27 19.08
N ALA A 116 12.41 -1.30 19.69
CA ALA A 116 11.08 -1.24 20.31
C ALA A 116 10.91 -0.10 21.35
N GLN A 117 11.97 0.23 22.10
CA GLN A 117 11.95 1.28 23.13
C GLN A 117 12.37 2.66 22.61
N GLN A 118 12.85 2.76 21.38
CA GLN A 118 13.27 4.02 20.79
C GLN A 118 12.08 4.92 20.50
N LYS A 119 12.36 6.21 20.27
CA LYS A 119 11.36 7.22 19.85
C LYS A 119 11.45 7.45 18.34
N PRO A 120 10.35 7.80 17.66
CA PRO A 120 10.35 8.05 16.22
C PRO A 120 11.42 9.04 15.74
N ARG A 121 11.77 10.04 16.56
CA ARG A 121 12.78 11.06 16.25
C ARG A 121 14.21 10.50 16.09
N THR A 122 14.51 9.32 16.66
CA THR A 122 15.84 8.70 16.57
C THR A 122 15.96 7.73 15.40
N LEU A 123 14.87 7.52 14.65
CA LEU A 123 14.81 6.57 13.54
C LEU A 123 15.14 7.25 12.21
N SER A 124 15.76 6.50 11.29
CA SER A 124 15.85 6.91 9.88
C SER A 124 14.46 6.92 9.20
N GLY A 125 14.36 7.54 8.01
CA GLY A 125 13.12 7.54 7.22
C GLY A 125 12.60 6.13 6.94
N GLY A 126 13.46 5.25 6.47
CA GLY A 126 13.12 3.84 6.21
C GLY A 126 12.69 3.09 7.48
N MET A 127 13.36 3.31 8.62
CA MET A 127 12.93 2.70 9.89
C MET A 127 11.54 3.20 10.30
N ARG A 128 11.24 4.49 10.15
CA ARG A 128 9.89 5.02 10.44
C ARG A 128 8.83 4.36 9.56
N MET A 129 9.14 4.15 8.28
CA MET A 129 8.22 3.46 7.37
C MET A 129 8.00 2.01 7.80
N ARG A 130 9.05 1.25 8.15
CA ARG A 130 8.92 -0.11 8.69
C ARG A 130 8.09 -0.17 9.98
N VAL A 131 8.22 0.82 10.88
CA VAL A 131 7.35 0.92 12.07
C VAL A 131 5.89 1.15 11.68
N SER A 132 5.61 1.98 10.66
CA SER A 132 4.26 2.16 10.13
C SER A 132 3.69 0.87 9.55
N LEU A 133 4.48 0.11 8.80
CA LEU A 133 4.10 -1.21 8.30
C LEU A 133 3.82 -2.18 9.45
N ALA A 134 4.71 -2.26 10.45
CA ALA A 134 4.51 -3.09 11.63
C ALA A 134 3.23 -2.74 12.39
N ARG A 135 2.91 -1.44 12.53
CA ARG A 135 1.66 -0.98 13.15
C ARG A 135 0.43 -1.48 12.40
N THR A 136 0.47 -1.47 11.08
CA THR A 136 -0.62 -1.96 10.24
C THR A 136 -0.74 -3.48 10.34
N LEU A 137 0.38 -4.20 10.31
CA LEU A 137 0.43 -5.67 10.37
C LEU A 137 0.09 -6.24 11.74
N ALA A 138 0.28 -5.49 12.82
CA ALA A 138 0.07 -5.99 14.18
C ALA A 138 -1.35 -6.53 14.41
N THR A 139 -2.33 -6.05 13.67
CA THR A 139 -3.72 -6.53 13.73
C THR A 139 -4.07 -7.59 12.69
N GLN A 140 -3.07 -8.06 11.92
CA GLN A 140 -3.22 -9.09 10.88
C GLN A 140 -4.39 -8.80 9.91
N PRO A 141 -4.39 -7.64 9.24
CA PRO A 141 -5.49 -7.28 8.35
C PRO A 141 -5.53 -8.21 7.14
N SER A 142 -6.74 -8.53 6.68
CA SER A 142 -6.95 -9.34 5.46
C SER A 142 -6.69 -8.51 4.19
N LEU A 143 -6.90 -7.19 4.24
CA LEU A 143 -6.65 -6.24 3.15
C LEU A 143 -5.73 -5.13 3.63
N MET A 144 -4.64 -4.90 2.90
CA MET A 144 -3.71 -3.79 3.13
C MET A 144 -3.77 -2.77 2.00
N LEU A 145 -3.95 -1.50 2.37
CA LEU A 145 -3.97 -0.35 1.47
C LEU A 145 -2.71 0.49 1.69
N PHE A 146 -1.97 0.78 0.62
CA PHE A 146 -0.69 1.48 0.68
C PHE A 146 -0.73 2.74 -0.19
N ASP A 147 -0.67 3.92 0.44
CA ASP A 147 -0.68 5.23 -0.24
C ASP A 147 0.75 5.75 -0.42
N GLU A 148 1.38 5.49 -1.57
CA GLU A 148 2.75 5.90 -1.92
C GLU A 148 3.77 5.66 -0.78
N PRO A 149 3.85 4.44 -0.20
CA PRO A 149 4.54 4.20 1.06
C PRO A 149 6.04 4.49 1.00
N PHE A 150 6.63 4.53 -0.20
CA PHE A 150 8.08 4.70 -0.38
C PHE A 150 8.43 6.02 -1.09
N GLY A 151 7.46 6.93 -1.26
CA GLY A 151 7.65 8.18 -2.00
C GLY A 151 8.66 9.16 -1.37
N ALA A 152 8.88 9.07 -0.06
CA ALA A 152 9.70 10.04 0.70
C ALA A 152 11.13 9.54 1.03
N VAL A 153 11.60 8.44 0.44
CA VAL A 153 12.93 7.87 0.68
C VAL A 153 13.77 7.85 -0.60
N ASP A 154 15.10 7.79 -0.44
CA ASP A 154 16.03 7.62 -1.56
C ASP A 154 15.85 6.27 -2.27
N GLU A 155 16.37 6.15 -3.48
CA GLU A 155 16.16 4.99 -4.35
C GLU A 155 16.68 3.67 -3.76
N LEU A 156 17.87 3.68 -3.12
CA LEU A 156 18.43 2.46 -2.52
C LEU A 156 17.58 1.99 -1.32
N THR A 157 17.16 2.93 -0.48
CA THR A 157 16.26 2.65 0.65
C THR A 157 14.90 2.16 0.15
N ARG A 158 14.37 2.77 -0.90
CA ARG A 158 13.11 2.37 -1.56
C ARG A 158 13.16 0.93 -2.04
N ASN A 159 14.21 0.56 -2.78
CA ASN A 159 14.38 -0.80 -3.27
C ASN A 159 14.42 -1.83 -2.13
N ARG A 160 15.13 -1.53 -1.04
CA ARG A 160 15.16 -2.39 0.16
C ARG A 160 13.79 -2.52 0.82
N LEU A 161 13.03 -1.42 0.92
CA LEU A 161 11.68 -1.46 1.48
C LEU A 161 10.70 -2.23 0.59
N CYS A 162 10.85 -2.17 -0.73
CA CYS A 162 10.10 -3.02 -1.66
C CYS A 162 10.45 -4.50 -1.46
N ASP A 163 11.73 -4.84 -1.26
CA ASP A 163 12.18 -6.21 -0.99
C ASP A 163 11.60 -6.72 0.34
N ASP A 164 11.63 -5.89 1.38
CA ASP A 164 11.02 -6.20 2.69
C ASP A 164 9.51 -6.44 2.56
N LEU A 165 8.79 -5.56 1.84
CA LEU A 165 7.35 -5.72 1.63
C LEU A 165 7.02 -6.96 0.81
N MET A 166 7.83 -7.27 -0.21
CA MET A 166 7.68 -8.48 -1.01
C MET A 166 7.87 -9.75 -0.17
N ALA A 167 8.91 -9.79 0.66
CA ALA A 167 9.17 -10.91 1.57
C ALA A 167 8.02 -11.09 2.58
N LEU A 168 7.52 -9.98 3.11
CA LEU A 168 6.40 -9.97 4.02
C LEU A 168 5.12 -10.46 3.37
N TYR A 169 4.80 -10.00 2.16
CA TYR A 169 3.65 -10.46 1.39
C TYR A 169 3.74 -11.97 1.08
N ALA A 170 4.92 -12.45 0.71
CA ALA A 170 5.14 -13.88 0.44
C ALA A 170 4.88 -14.76 1.68
N ALA A 171 5.20 -14.25 2.88
CA ALA A 171 5.02 -14.95 4.15
C ALA A 171 3.57 -14.90 4.66
N GLU A 172 2.92 -13.73 4.60
CA GLU A 172 1.63 -13.48 5.26
C GLU A 172 0.41 -13.62 4.34
N ARG A 173 0.59 -13.49 3.01
CA ARG A 173 -0.46 -13.68 1.99
C ARG A 173 -1.73 -12.86 2.19
N PHE A 174 -1.61 -11.61 2.67
CA PHE A 174 -2.71 -10.66 2.72
C PHE A 174 -3.10 -10.17 1.32
N SER A 175 -4.31 -9.66 1.12
CA SER A 175 -4.65 -8.92 -0.11
C SER A 175 -4.09 -7.50 -0.05
N GLY A 176 -3.57 -6.98 -1.15
CA GLY A 176 -2.93 -5.66 -1.18
C GLY A 176 -3.40 -4.77 -2.32
N LEU A 177 -3.62 -3.49 -2.02
CA LEU A 177 -3.77 -2.44 -3.03
C LEU A 177 -2.74 -1.34 -2.73
N LEU A 178 -1.75 -1.21 -3.62
CA LEU A 178 -0.71 -0.20 -3.50
C LEU A 178 -0.83 0.83 -4.62
N VAL A 179 -0.86 2.09 -4.26
CA VAL A 179 -0.76 3.17 -5.24
C VAL A 179 0.64 3.79 -5.19
N THR A 180 1.19 4.07 -6.36
CA THR A 180 2.52 4.67 -6.51
C THR A 180 2.60 5.50 -7.79
N HIS A 181 3.60 6.35 -7.90
CA HIS A 181 4.00 6.99 -9.15
C HIS A 181 5.21 6.29 -9.81
N SER A 182 5.77 5.26 -9.16
CA SER A 182 6.92 4.50 -9.65
C SER A 182 6.48 3.24 -10.40
N ILE A 183 6.73 3.18 -11.70
CA ILE A 183 6.45 2.01 -12.53
C ILE A 183 7.24 0.79 -12.03
N ALA A 184 8.50 1.00 -11.65
CA ALA A 184 9.35 -0.09 -11.15
C ALA A 184 8.81 -0.70 -9.85
N GLU A 185 8.31 0.11 -8.91
CA GLU A 185 7.63 -0.39 -7.71
C GLU A 185 6.38 -1.18 -8.07
N ALA A 186 5.54 -0.63 -8.96
CA ALA A 186 4.29 -1.26 -9.35
C ALA A 186 4.53 -2.64 -9.98
N VAL A 187 5.47 -2.75 -10.93
CA VAL A 187 5.83 -4.02 -11.57
C VAL A 187 6.50 -4.96 -10.57
N TYR A 188 7.34 -4.45 -9.66
CA TYR A 188 8.05 -5.30 -8.70
C TYR A 188 7.11 -5.92 -7.64
N LEU A 189 6.07 -5.22 -7.21
CA LEU A 189 5.19 -5.65 -6.12
C LEU A 189 3.89 -6.29 -6.61
N GLY A 190 3.32 -5.79 -7.70
CA GLY A 190 2.00 -6.19 -8.17
C GLY A 190 1.99 -7.52 -8.93
N ARG A 191 0.91 -8.28 -8.80
CA ARG A 191 0.54 -9.34 -9.74
C ARG A 191 -0.11 -8.76 -10.99
N ARG A 192 -0.83 -7.64 -10.81
CA ARG A 192 -1.39 -6.80 -11.86
C ARG A 192 -1.06 -5.35 -11.58
N VAL A 193 -0.74 -4.62 -12.63
CA VAL A 193 -0.53 -3.17 -12.59
C VAL A 193 -1.67 -2.50 -13.32
N LEU A 194 -2.48 -1.75 -12.60
CA LEU A 194 -3.54 -0.91 -13.16
C LEU A 194 -2.97 0.47 -13.46
N VAL A 195 -3.26 1.00 -14.63
CA VAL A 195 -2.79 2.32 -15.07
C VAL A 195 -3.93 3.31 -15.02
N MET A 196 -3.74 4.41 -14.28
CA MET A 196 -4.70 5.52 -14.19
C MET A 196 -4.28 6.69 -15.07
N SER A 197 -5.24 7.26 -15.78
CA SER A 197 -5.08 8.52 -16.53
C SER A 197 -4.87 9.72 -15.62
N GLY A 198 -4.58 10.89 -16.23
CA GLY A 198 -4.66 12.18 -15.55
C GLY A 198 -6.07 12.48 -15.01
N ARG A 199 -6.23 13.64 -14.35
CA ARG A 199 -7.50 14.03 -13.70
C ARG A 199 -8.60 14.34 -14.75
N PRO A 200 -9.85 13.84 -14.58
CA PRO A 200 -10.28 12.87 -13.56
C PRO A 200 -9.69 11.48 -13.80
N GLY A 201 -9.31 10.80 -12.69
CA GLY A 201 -8.69 9.48 -12.77
C GLY A 201 -9.65 8.44 -13.32
N ARG A 202 -9.22 7.74 -14.37
CA ARG A 202 -9.91 6.59 -14.98
C ARG A 202 -8.88 5.48 -15.14
N LEU A 203 -9.31 4.24 -15.16
CA LEU A 203 -8.43 3.15 -15.59
C LEU A 203 -8.31 3.20 -17.12
N VAL A 204 -7.07 3.25 -17.60
CA VAL A 204 -6.75 3.30 -19.04
C VAL A 204 -6.10 2.01 -19.54
N GLY A 205 -5.67 1.15 -18.64
CA GLY A 205 -5.13 -0.15 -19.00
C GLY A 205 -4.73 -0.96 -17.77
N GLU A 206 -4.40 -2.21 -18.05
CA GLU A 206 -3.95 -3.19 -17.08
C GLU A 206 -2.81 -4.01 -17.68
N VAL A 207 -1.79 -4.32 -16.89
CA VAL A 207 -0.68 -5.17 -17.26
C VAL A 207 -0.57 -6.31 -16.23
N GLU A 208 -0.75 -7.54 -16.70
CA GLU A 208 -0.43 -8.72 -15.89
C GLU A 208 1.08 -8.85 -15.71
N VAL A 209 1.49 -9.20 -14.49
CA VAL A 209 2.89 -9.42 -14.13
C VAL A 209 3.08 -10.91 -13.80
N PRO A 210 3.41 -11.75 -14.78
CA PRO A 210 3.53 -13.19 -14.62
C PRO A 210 4.85 -13.61 -13.95
N LEU A 211 5.24 -12.88 -12.92
CA LEU A 211 6.43 -13.15 -12.12
C LEU A 211 6.01 -13.81 -10.81
N ASP A 212 6.73 -14.87 -10.43
CA ASP A 212 6.46 -15.57 -9.17
C ASP A 212 6.72 -14.69 -7.97
N TYR A 213 5.98 -14.95 -6.87
CA TYR A 213 6.22 -14.27 -5.59
C TYR A 213 7.37 -14.92 -4.82
N ALA A 214 7.94 -14.14 -3.92
CA ALA A 214 9.30 -14.19 -3.41
C ALA A 214 10.31 -13.84 -4.51
N ARG A 215 10.03 -12.71 -5.20
CA ARG A 215 10.89 -12.20 -6.27
C ARG A 215 12.28 -11.90 -5.74
N ASN A 216 13.28 -12.44 -6.43
CA ASN A 216 14.67 -12.07 -6.14
C ASN A 216 14.89 -10.61 -6.57
N PRO A 217 15.59 -9.78 -5.78
CA PRO A 217 15.93 -8.40 -6.15
C PRO A 217 16.59 -8.23 -7.52
N SER A 218 17.34 -9.25 -7.97
CA SER A 218 17.98 -9.26 -9.30
C SER A 218 17.02 -9.25 -10.48
N ILE A 219 15.72 -9.58 -10.27
CA ILE A 219 14.71 -9.54 -11.33
C ILE A 219 14.59 -8.15 -11.97
N ARG A 220 14.95 -7.10 -11.23
CA ARG A 220 14.98 -5.72 -11.75
C ARG A 220 15.93 -5.51 -12.93
N PHE A 221 16.89 -6.42 -13.12
CA PHE A 221 17.86 -6.40 -14.20
C PHE A 221 17.51 -7.41 -15.31
N ASP A 222 16.39 -8.11 -15.18
CA ASP A 222 15.92 -9.08 -16.17
C ASP A 222 15.21 -8.39 -17.34
N PRO A 223 15.45 -8.81 -18.60
CA PRO A 223 14.72 -8.28 -19.76
C PRO A 223 13.20 -8.33 -19.63
N VAL A 224 12.65 -9.37 -19.00
CA VAL A 224 11.21 -9.49 -18.78
C VAL A 224 10.68 -8.35 -17.89
N PHE A 225 11.45 -7.94 -16.88
CA PHE A 225 11.09 -6.80 -16.04
C PHE A 225 11.13 -5.48 -16.82
N ALA A 226 12.13 -5.30 -17.68
CA ALA A 226 12.24 -4.13 -18.55
C ALA A 226 11.06 -4.06 -19.54
N ASP A 227 10.66 -5.18 -20.15
CA ASP A 227 9.51 -5.27 -21.06
C ASP A 227 8.19 -4.92 -20.36
N LEU A 228 7.98 -5.40 -19.12
CA LEU A 228 6.81 -5.10 -18.34
C LEU A 228 6.74 -3.61 -17.96
N THR A 229 7.87 -3.03 -17.55
CA THR A 229 7.94 -1.58 -17.24
C THR A 229 7.68 -0.73 -18.49
N ALA A 230 8.19 -1.14 -19.66
CA ALA A 230 7.94 -0.45 -20.92
C ALA A 230 6.45 -0.50 -21.32
N LYS A 231 5.76 -1.64 -21.12
CA LYS A 231 4.31 -1.75 -21.37
C LYS A 231 3.50 -0.79 -20.49
N VAL A 232 3.82 -0.75 -19.20
CA VAL A 232 3.15 0.18 -18.26
C VAL A 232 3.42 1.64 -18.65
N TYR A 233 4.66 1.97 -19.02
CA TYR A 233 5.05 3.30 -19.46
C TYR A 233 4.27 3.74 -20.70
N SER A 234 4.16 2.87 -21.72
CA SER A 234 3.40 3.16 -22.94
C SER A 234 1.92 3.46 -22.68
N LEU A 235 1.29 2.75 -21.73
CA LEU A 235 -0.09 3.04 -21.33
C LEU A 235 -0.23 4.40 -20.63
N LEU A 236 0.78 4.80 -19.83
CA LEU A 236 0.80 6.12 -19.18
C LEU A 236 1.00 7.26 -20.18
N GLU A 237 1.83 7.08 -21.20
CA GLU A 237 2.04 8.10 -22.23
C GLU A 237 0.83 8.29 -23.14
N ALA A 238 0.04 7.25 -23.35
CA ALA A 238 -1.17 7.28 -24.19
C ALA A 238 -2.41 7.84 -23.47
N SER A 239 -2.31 8.21 -22.18
CA SER A 239 -3.44 8.55 -21.30
C SER A 239 -3.71 10.04 -21.10
#